data_d0ca443722b4f90a22c4bfc624500bc9
#
_entry.id   d0ca443722b4f90a22c4bfc624500bc9
#
_cell.length_a   1.000
_cell.length_b   1.000
_cell.length_c   1.000
_cell.angle_alpha   90.00
_cell.angle_beta   90.00
_cell.angle_gamma   90.00
#
_symmetry.space_group_name_H-M   'P 1'
#
loop_
_entity.id
_entity.type
_entity.pdbx_description
1 polymer ?
#
loop_
_entity_poly.entity_id
_entity_poly.type
_entity_poly.pdbx_seq_one_letter_code
_entity_poly.pdbx_strand_id
1 'polypeptide(L)'
;MLAFWGVYYLGTRPGVEWVLTAGILLVATALPAWVVFGQLRAGWAELGITKHRLVLSVAIAAVLGVGSIFGLVQQAQPGTDLVAHLVANVLVFWEPLFVFGFLFLRWEKAFGYVAAPVLCGVGFFLQHIGAVSLPVAASFGAFGLFFGVIFAVTRNLAILWPLFYGVASAIGTAQSGYAFGWDSVWYGLALLIGQVVVLAGVRWWCRGRATSTPTDSQVADVPTA
;
A
#
# COMPACT_ATOMS: atom_id res chain seq x y z
N MET A 1 6.61 3.87 -9.85
CA MET A 1 7.48 2.95 -9.10
C MET A 1 8.91 3.45 -8.98
N LEU A 2 9.61 3.81 -10.06
CA LEU A 2 11.00 4.31 -10.00
C LEU A 2 11.18 5.53 -9.09
N ALA A 3 10.28 6.52 -9.16
CA ALA A 3 10.33 7.68 -8.27
C ALA A 3 10.20 7.26 -6.78
N PHE A 4 9.34 6.29 -6.49
CA PHE A 4 9.19 5.76 -5.13
C PHE A 4 10.41 4.96 -4.69
N TRP A 5 11.09 4.24 -5.60
CA TRP A 5 12.38 3.62 -5.30
C TRP A 5 13.41 4.64 -4.82
N GLY A 6 13.53 5.79 -5.50
CA GLY A 6 14.44 6.86 -5.07
C GLY A 6 14.11 7.39 -3.66
N VAL A 7 12.82 7.58 -3.36
CA VAL A 7 12.34 7.99 -2.03
C VAL A 7 12.70 6.93 -0.97
N TYR A 8 12.45 5.66 -1.26
CA TYR A 8 12.75 4.56 -0.35
C TYR A 8 14.26 4.43 -0.11
N TYR A 9 15.06 4.45 -1.19
CA TYR A 9 16.52 4.38 -1.11
C TYR A 9 17.12 5.52 -0.28
N LEU A 10 16.65 6.75 -0.47
CA LEU A 10 17.11 7.90 0.31
C LEU A 10 16.62 7.82 1.76
N GLY A 11 15.35 7.51 1.95
CA GLY A 11 14.72 7.51 3.27
C GLY A 11 15.18 6.37 4.19
N THR A 12 15.90 5.37 3.67
CA THR A 12 16.57 4.34 4.49
C THR A 12 18.00 4.74 4.89
N ARG A 13 18.46 5.96 4.52
CA ARG A 13 19.79 6.48 4.91
C ARG A 13 19.69 7.25 6.22
N PRO A 14 20.70 7.14 7.12
CA PRO A 14 20.74 7.90 8.37
C PRO A 14 20.65 9.42 8.15
N GLY A 15 19.81 10.09 8.92
CA GLY A 15 19.64 11.56 8.89
C GLY A 15 18.66 12.08 7.84
N VAL A 16 18.12 11.22 6.96
CA VAL A 16 17.15 11.61 5.93
C VAL A 16 15.89 10.73 5.95
N GLU A 17 15.61 10.06 7.07
CA GLU A 17 14.45 9.17 7.26
C GLU A 17 13.11 9.87 7.03
N TRP A 18 13.06 11.19 7.24
CA TRP A 18 11.89 12.02 6.95
C TRP A 18 11.49 11.98 5.46
N VAL A 19 12.44 11.70 4.55
CA VAL A 19 12.18 11.54 3.11
C VAL A 19 11.25 10.37 2.86
N LEU A 20 11.43 9.26 3.60
CA LEU A 20 10.53 8.11 3.51
C LEU A 20 9.12 8.47 3.99
N THR A 21 9.01 9.14 5.14
CA THR A 21 7.72 9.61 5.67
C THR A 21 6.99 10.51 4.67
N ALA A 22 7.69 11.52 4.14
CA ALA A 22 7.13 12.42 3.13
C ALA A 22 6.73 11.67 1.85
N GLY A 23 7.56 10.74 1.39
CA GLY A 23 7.28 9.91 0.21
C GLY A 23 6.07 9.00 0.40
N ILE A 24 5.90 8.40 1.57
CA ILE A 24 4.72 7.59 1.90
C ILE A 24 3.45 8.45 1.85
N LEU A 25 3.47 9.61 2.47
CA LEU A 25 2.29 10.49 2.50
C LEU A 25 1.99 11.11 1.14
N LEU A 26 3.00 11.58 0.41
CA LEU A 26 2.80 12.29 -0.86
C LEU A 26 2.71 11.32 -2.05
N VAL A 27 3.68 10.40 -2.21
CA VAL A 27 3.79 9.56 -3.41
C VAL A 27 2.97 8.28 -3.27
N ALA A 28 2.99 7.63 -2.11
CA ALA A 28 2.28 6.36 -1.92
C ALA A 28 0.83 6.54 -1.43
N THR A 29 0.42 7.74 -0.99
CA THR A 29 -0.93 7.99 -0.47
C THR A 29 -1.65 9.12 -1.21
N ALA A 30 -1.13 10.36 -1.17
CA ALA A 30 -1.81 11.52 -1.75
C ALA A 30 -1.94 11.43 -3.27
N LEU A 31 -0.88 11.02 -3.97
CA LEU A 31 -0.89 10.86 -5.42
C LEU A 31 -1.91 9.81 -5.89
N PRO A 32 -1.93 8.57 -5.36
CA PRO A 32 -2.99 7.59 -5.64
C PRO A 32 -4.40 8.13 -5.37
N ALA A 33 -4.60 8.77 -4.22
CA ALA A 33 -5.89 9.36 -3.87
C ALA A 33 -6.32 10.45 -4.87
N TRP A 34 -5.40 11.34 -5.24
CA TRP A 34 -5.69 12.40 -6.22
C TRP A 34 -5.98 11.84 -7.61
N VAL A 35 -5.22 10.85 -8.07
CA VAL A 35 -5.50 10.20 -9.36
C VAL A 35 -6.87 9.54 -9.34
N VAL A 36 -7.19 8.78 -8.29
CA VAL A 36 -8.45 8.02 -8.23
C VAL A 36 -9.64 8.94 -8.01
N PHE A 37 -9.60 9.82 -7.00
CA PHE A 37 -10.75 10.65 -6.64
C PHE A 37 -10.86 11.94 -7.47
N GLY A 38 -9.72 12.50 -7.89
CA GLY A 38 -9.65 13.76 -8.64
C GLY A 38 -9.72 13.55 -10.14
N GLN A 39 -8.78 12.80 -10.72
CA GLN A 39 -8.70 12.62 -12.17
C GLN A 39 -9.72 11.61 -12.70
N LEU A 40 -9.77 10.42 -12.10
CA LEU A 40 -10.66 9.36 -12.55
C LEU A 40 -12.10 9.52 -12.01
N ARG A 41 -12.30 10.39 -11.02
CA ARG A 41 -13.59 10.61 -10.31
C ARG A 41 -14.21 9.29 -9.81
N ALA A 42 -13.37 8.35 -9.41
CA ALA A 42 -13.74 7.00 -9.04
C ALA A 42 -13.85 6.81 -7.52
N GLY A 43 -14.30 5.62 -7.09
CA GLY A 43 -14.48 5.27 -5.68
C GLY A 43 -13.30 4.52 -5.06
N TRP A 44 -13.48 4.12 -3.80
CA TRP A 44 -12.49 3.37 -3.02
C TRP A 44 -12.09 2.03 -3.65
N ALA A 45 -12.99 1.43 -4.44
CA ALA A 45 -12.72 0.16 -5.14
C ALA A 45 -11.52 0.25 -6.10
N GLU A 46 -11.27 1.45 -6.67
CA GLU A 46 -10.10 1.71 -7.52
C GLU A 46 -8.78 1.83 -6.74
N LEU A 47 -8.85 1.75 -5.41
CA LEU A 47 -7.73 1.56 -4.49
C LEU A 47 -7.77 0.17 -3.82
N GLY A 48 -8.57 -0.76 -4.31
CA GLY A 48 -8.73 -2.09 -3.73
C GLY A 48 -9.48 -2.12 -2.40
N ILE A 49 -10.07 -1.00 -1.96
CA ILE A 49 -10.83 -0.90 -0.71
C ILE A 49 -12.30 -1.10 -1.04
N THR A 50 -12.81 -2.30 -0.83
CA THR A 50 -14.17 -2.70 -1.22
C THR A 50 -14.79 -3.67 -0.22
N LYS A 51 -16.14 -3.75 -0.21
CA LYS A 51 -16.86 -4.79 0.53
C LYS A 51 -16.99 -6.11 -0.25
N HIS A 52 -16.64 -6.10 -1.54
CA HIS A 52 -16.71 -7.30 -2.36
C HIS A 52 -15.77 -8.37 -1.81
N ARG A 53 -16.30 -9.60 -1.64
CA ARG A 53 -15.56 -10.75 -1.08
C ARG A 53 -14.84 -10.47 0.25
N LEU A 54 -15.32 -9.50 1.04
CA LEU A 54 -14.65 -9.09 2.28
C LEU A 54 -14.47 -10.26 3.25
N VAL A 55 -15.54 -11.03 3.50
CA VAL A 55 -15.49 -12.17 4.44
C VAL A 55 -14.49 -13.22 3.97
N LEU A 56 -14.52 -13.58 2.68
CA LEU A 56 -13.57 -14.50 2.08
C LEU A 56 -12.13 -13.98 2.21
N SER A 57 -11.92 -12.70 1.89
CA SER A 57 -10.61 -12.07 1.98
C SER A 57 -10.05 -12.12 3.40
N VAL A 58 -10.87 -11.74 4.39
CA VAL A 58 -10.46 -11.76 5.81
C VAL A 58 -10.21 -13.20 6.29
N ALA A 59 -11.05 -14.16 5.91
CA ALA A 59 -10.86 -15.56 6.29
C ALA A 59 -9.54 -16.13 5.73
N ILE A 60 -9.26 -15.91 4.45
CA ILE A 60 -8.00 -16.34 3.85
C ILE A 60 -6.82 -15.62 4.49
N ALA A 61 -6.92 -14.29 4.70
CA ALA A 61 -5.87 -13.51 5.34
C ALA A 61 -5.56 -14.01 6.77
N ALA A 62 -6.59 -14.37 7.54
CA ALA A 62 -6.42 -14.92 8.88
C ALA A 62 -5.71 -16.28 8.85
N VAL A 63 -6.14 -17.20 7.97
CA VAL A 63 -5.52 -18.52 7.83
C VAL A 63 -4.05 -18.40 7.41
N LEU A 64 -3.76 -17.62 6.38
CA LEU A 64 -2.40 -17.44 5.88
C LEU A 64 -1.52 -16.67 6.86
N GLY A 65 -2.05 -15.59 7.47
CA GLY A 65 -1.33 -14.79 8.46
C GLY A 65 -0.98 -15.58 9.71
N VAL A 66 -1.98 -16.21 10.33
CA VAL A 66 -1.77 -17.03 11.54
C VAL A 66 -0.83 -18.21 11.23
N GLY A 67 -1.02 -18.88 10.10
CA GLY A 67 -0.14 -19.97 9.67
C GLY A 67 1.32 -19.55 9.49
N SER A 68 1.57 -18.27 9.18
CA SER A 68 2.91 -17.73 8.99
C SER A 68 3.60 -17.27 10.30
N ILE A 69 2.89 -17.15 11.42
CA ILE A 69 3.46 -16.67 12.70
C ILE A 69 4.62 -17.55 13.17
N PHE A 70 4.55 -18.86 12.94
CA PHE A 70 5.65 -19.77 13.29
C PHE A 70 6.95 -19.38 12.55
N GLY A 71 6.85 -18.98 11.28
CA GLY A 71 7.98 -18.47 10.51
C GLY A 71 8.58 -17.20 11.12
N LEU A 72 7.76 -16.31 11.67
CA LEU A 72 8.25 -15.12 12.38
C LEU A 72 9.07 -15.50 13.62
N VAL A 73 8.56 -16.43 14.43
CA VAL A 73 9.28 -16.89 15.64
C VAL A 73 10.64 -17.51 15.29
N GLN A 74 10.73 -18.24 14.17
CA GLN A 74 11.98 -18.84 13.71
C GLN A 74 13.00 -17.81 13.17
N GLN A 75 12.54 -16.72 12.59
CA GLN A 75 13.40 -15.72 11.94
C GLN A 75 13.78 -14.55 12.86
N ALA A 76 13.07 -14.39 13.97
CA ALA A 76 13.32 -13.29 14.89
C ALA A 76 14.70 -13.43 15.58
N GLN A 77 15.41 -12.31 15.69
CA GLN A 77 16.68 -12.24 16.39
C GLN A 77 16.48 -12.47 17.90
N PRO A 78 17.47 -13.07 18.61
CA PRO A 78 17.42 -13.17 20.06
C PRO A 78 17.21 -11.79 20.70
N GLY A 79 16.25 -11.68 21.64
CA GLY A 79 15.93 -10.44 22.32
C GLY A 79 14.95 -9.51 21.58
N THR A 80 14.46 -9.88 20.40
CA THR A 80 13.41 -9.13 19.71
C THR A 80 12.10 -9.20 20.50
N ASP A 81 11.49 -8.05 20.80
CA ASP A 81 10.10 -7.97 21.25
C ASP A 81 9.18 -8.32 20.06
N LEU A 82 8.77 -9.61 20.00
CA LEU A 82 7.96 -10.12 18.90
C LEU A 82 6.62 -9.41 18.75
N VAL A 83 6.03 -8.95 19.86
CA VAL A 83 4.74 -8.25 19.83
C VAL A 83 4.92 -6.88 19.20
N ALA A 84 5.89 -6.10 19.67
CA ALA A 84 6.18 -4.80 19.10
C ALA A 84 6.57 -4.91 17.61
N HIS A 85 7.44 -5.88 17.28
CA HIS A 85 7.88 -6.13 15.91
C HIS A 85 6.73 -6.49 14.97
N LEU A 86 5.83 -7.40 15.40
CA LEU A 86 4.65 -7.77 14.63
C LEU A 86 3.69 -6.59 14.45
N VAL A 87 3.38 -5.87 15.55
CA VAL A 87 2.44 -4.74 15.50
C VAL A 87 2.97 -3.62 14.60
N ALA A 88 4.27 -3.29 14.69
CA ALA A 88 4.88 -2.29 13.81
C ALA A 88 4.70 -2.64 12.33
N ASN A 89 4.90 -3.91 11.95
CA ASN A 89 4.71 -4.38 10.57
C ASN A 89 3.23 -4.46 10.15
N VAL A 90 2.33 -4.79 11.08
CA VAL A 90 0.86 -4.77 10.84
C VAL A 90 0.37 -3.35 10.52
N LEU A 91 0.98 -2.32 11.10
CA LEU A 91 0.64 -0.92 10.83
C LEU A 91 1.10 -0.42 9.44
N VAL A 92 1.91 -1.18 8.72
CA VAL A 92 2.36 -0.86 7.35
C VAL A 92 1.20 -1.04 6.37
N PHE A 93 0.44 0.04 6.17
CA PHE A 93 -0.69 0.06 5.23
C PHE A 93 -0.31 0.61 3.86
N TRP A 94 0.67 1.49 3.78
CA TRP A 94 1.04 2.22 2.56
C TRP A 94 1.51 1.29 1.42
N GLU A 95 2.25 0.23 1.73
CA GLU A 95 2.70 -0.71 0.70
C GLU A 95 1.55 -1.48 0.06
N PRO A 96 0.65 -2.15 0.82
CA PRO A 96 -0.54 -2.76 0.25
C PRO A 96 -1.40 -1.77 -0.54
N LEU A 97 -1.61 -0.56 -0.02
CA LEU A 97 -2.39 0.48 -0.69
C LEU A 97 -1.75 0.90 -2.01
N PHE A 98 -0.45 1.21 -2.00
CA PHE A 98 0.24 1.74 -3.16
C PHE A 98 0.48 0.68 -4.23
N VAL A 99 1.06 -0.47 -3.84
CA VAL A 99 1.48 -1.48 -4.81
C VAL A 99 0.28 -2.28 -5.32
N PHE A 100 -0.57 -2.79 -4.43
CA PHE A 100 -1.69 -3.65 -4.84
C PHE A 100 -2.97 -2.86 -5.08
N GLY A 101 -3.32 -1.93 -4.18
CA GLY A 101 -4.50 -1.11 -4.32
C GLY A 101 -4.46 -0.13 -5.48
N PHE A 102 -3.30 0.46 -5.78
CA PHE A 102 -3.17 1.47 -6.83
C PHE A 102 -2.41 0.97 -8.06
N LEU A 103 -1.13 0.61 -7.93
CA LEU A 103 -0.30 0.27 -9.08
C LEU A 103 -0.78 -1.00 -9.78
N PHE A 104 -1.11 -2.06 -9.05
CA PHE A 104 -1.64 -3.29 -9.62
C PHE A 104 -2.84 -3.01 -10.53
N LEU A 105 -3.83 -2.28 -10.01
CA LEU A 105 -5.06 -1.98 -10.77
C LEU A 105 -4.79 -1.11 -12.01
N ARG A 106 -3.78 -0.25 -11.96
CA ARG A 106 -3.33 0.54 -13.13
C ARG A 106 -2.56 -0.31 -14.13
N TRP A 107 -1.63 -1.13 -13.65
CA TRP A 107 -0.87 -2.05 -14.50
C TRP A 107 -1.76 -3.08 -15.18
N GLU A 108 -2.75 -3.60 -14.48
CA GLU A 108 -3.70 -4.51 -15.09
C GLU A 108 -4.50 -3.87 -16.22
N LYS A 109 -4.97 -2.63 -16.03
CA LYS A 109 -5.68 -1.88 -17.08
C LYS A 109 -4.78 -1.58 -18.27
N ALA A 110 -3.49 -1.39 -18.06
CA ALA A 110 -2.54 -1.04 -19.12
C ALA A 110 -1.93 -2.25 -19.81
N PHE A 111 -1.64 -3.34 -19.10
CA PHE A 111 -0.82 -4.46 -19.57
C PHE A 111 -1.50 -5.82 -19.43
N GLY A 112 -2.68 -5.87 -18.84
CA GLY A 112 -3.46 -7.09 -18.65
C GLY A 112 -3.20 -7.84 -17.35
N TYR A 113 -4.03 -8.83 -17.12
CA TYR A 113 -4.15 -9.59 -15.86
C TYR A 113 -2.85 -10.32 -15.45
N VAL A 114 -2.13 -10.89 -16.42
CA VAL A 114 -0.91 -11.67 -16.13
C VAL A 114 0.27 -10.74 -15.82
N ALA A 115 0.35 -9.61 -16.51
CA ALA A 115 1.46 -8.68 -16.32
C ALA A 115 1.42 -7.97 -14.95
N ALA A 116 0.23 -7.68 -14.42
CA ALA A 116 0.11 -6.93 -13.17
C ALA A 116 0.79 -7.59 -11.96
N PRO A 117 0.59 -8.89 -11.65
CA PRO A 117 1.32 -9.57 -10.58
C PRO A 117 2.84 -9.58 -10.80
N VAL A 118 3.28 -9.80 -12.04
CA VAL A 118 4.72 -9.79 -12.39
C VAL A 118 5.32 -8.42 -12.10
N LEU A 119 4.62 -7.35 -12.51
CA LEU A 119 5.05 -5.97 -12.24
C LEU A 119 5.05 -5.63 -10.76
N CYS A 120 4.15 -6.22 -9.94
CA CYS A 120 4.24 -6.11 -8.48
C CYS A 120 5.53 -6.75 -7.97
N GLY A 121 5.88 -7.94 -8.41
CA GLY A 121 7.12 -8.61 -8.04
C GLY A 121 8.36 -7.79 -8.43
N VAL A 122 8.42 -7.33 -9.67
CA VAL A 122 9.50 -6.46 -10.15
C VAL A 122 9.55 -5.15 -9.35
N GLY A 123 8.39 -4.56 -9.04
CA GLY A 123 8.30 -3.34 -8.26
C GLY A 123 8.83 -3.51 -6.83
N PHE A 124 8.46 -4.58 -6.14
CA PHE A 124 8.97 -4.89 -4.81
C PHE A 124 10.48 -5.16 -4.81
N PHE A 125 10.96 -5.92 -5.79
CA PHE A 125 12.40 -6.13 -5.98
C PHE A 125 13.13 -4.80 -6.13
N LEU A 126 12.71 -3.96 -7.08
CA LEU A 126 13.33 -2.66 -7.35
C LEU A 126 13.28 -1.72 -6.14
N GLN A 127 12.17 -1.72 -5.39
CA GLN A 127 12.01 -0.89 -4.20
C GLN A 127 13.09 -1.16 -3.16
N HIS A 128 13.53 -2.41 -3.01
CA HIS A 128 14.45 -2.83 -1.97
C HIS A 128 15.92 -2.85 -2.42
N ILE A 129 16.22 -2.67 -3.72
CA ILE A 129 17.61 -2.61 -4.21
C ILE A 129 18.34 -1.43 -3.55
N GLY A 130 19.49 -1.75 -2.94
CA GLY A 130 20.35 -0.79 -2.26
C GLY A 130 19.96 -0.49 -0.81
N ALA A 131 18.75 -0.89 -0.37
CA ALA A 131 18.35 -0.83 1.03
C ALA A 131 18.70 -2.12 1.78
N VAL A 132 18.63 -3.27 1.10
CA VAL A 132 18.99 -4.59 1.63
C VAL A 132 19.92 -5.33 0.66
N SER A 133 20.43 -6.52 1.06
CA SER A 133 21.25 -7.35 0.17
C SER A 133 20.42 -7.84 -1.03
N LEU A 134 21.09 -8.10 -2.15
CA LEU A 134 20.42 -8.52 -3.40
C LEU A 134 19.57 -9.80 -3.24
N PRO A 135 20.00 -10.85 -2.51
CA PRO A 135 19.16 -12.02 -2.26
C PRO A 135 17.90 -11.69 -1.47
N VAL A 136 18.00 -10.80 -0.47
CA VAL A 136 16.84 -10.33 0.32
C VAL A 136 15.91 -9.49 -0.55
N ALA A 137 16.43 -8.58 -1.39
CA ALA A 137 15.61 -7.85 -2.35
C ALA A 137 14.87 -8.79 -3.32
N ALA A 138 15.52 -9.87 -3.78
CA ALA A 138 14.89 -10.88 -4.63
C ALA A 138 13.76 -11.63 -3.90
N SER A 139 13.91 -11.94 -2.61
CA SER A 139 12.84 -12.53 -1.82
C SER A 139 11.64 -11.61 -1.68
N PHE A 140 11.86 -10.30 -1.46
CA PHE A 140 10.77 -9.30 -1.49
C PHE A 140 10.09 -9.25 -2.87
N GLY A 141 10.84 -9.37 -3.96
CA GLY A 141 10.27 -9.51 -5.31
C GLY A 141 9.35 -10.72 -5.44
N ALA A 142 9.77 -11.88 -4.93
CA ALA A 142 8.95 -13.09 -4.90
C ALA A 142 7.68 -12.90 -4.06
N PHE A 143 7.77 -12.25 -2.90
CA PHE A 143 6.60 -11.88 -2.09
C PHE A 143 5.66 -10.93 -2.85
N GLY A 144 6.20 -9.91 -3.53
CA GLY A 144 5.38 -8.98 -4.33
C GLY A 144 4.60 -9.69 -5.43
N LEU A 145 5.22 -10.65 -6.13
CA LEU A 145 4.56 -11.50 -7.11
C LEU A 145 3.46 -12.36 -6.46
N PHE A 146 3.79 -13.04 -5.36
CA PHE A 146 2.86 -13.90 -4.65
C PHE A 146 1.63 -13.15 -4.13
N PHE A 147 1.83 -12.02 -3.46
CA PHE A 147 0.74 -11.15 -3.03
C PHE A 147 -0.06 -10.58 -4.20
N GLY A 148 0.61 -10.25 -5.31
CA GLY A 148 -0.03 -9.81 -6.54
C GLY A 148 -1.00 -10.86 -7.10
N VAL A 149 -0.59 -12.14 -7.13
CA VAL A 149 -1.44 -13.26 -7.56
C VAL A 149 -2.65 -13.41 -6.62
N ILE A 150 -2.44 -13.36 -5.29
CA ILE A 150 -3.52 -13.48 -4.32
C ILE A 150 -4.49 -12.31 -4.42
N PHE A 151 -3.99 -11.08 -4.54
CA PHE A 151 -4.83 -9.90 -4.74
C PHE A 151 -5.63 -9.96 -6.04
N ALA A 152 -5.04 -10.50 -7.11
CA ALA A 152 -5.73 -10.69 -8.39
C ALA A 152 -7.03 -11.51 -8.28
N VAL A 153 -7.10 -12.45 -7.34
CA VAL A 153 -8.29 -13.31 -7.12
C VAL A 153 -9.41 -12.57 -6.38
N THR A 154 -9.06 -11.79 -5.35
CA THR A 154 -10.05 -11.19 -4.43
C THR A 154 -10.39 -9.76 -4.77
N ARG A 155 -9.46 -9.00 -5.33
CA ARG A 155 -9.58 -7.56 -5.62
C ARG A 155 -9.93 -6.72 -4.39
N ASN A 156 -9.54 -7.19 -3.22
CA ASN A 156 -9.82 -6.55 -1.95
C ASN A 156 -8.57 -6.52 -1.08
N LEU A 157 -8.12 -5.34 -0.68
CA LEU A 157 -6.95 -5.18 0.18
C LEU A 157 -7.07 -5.90 1.53
N ALA A 158 -8.30 -6.20 1.99
CA ALA A 158 -8.50 -6.98 3.20
C ALA A 158 -7.95 -8.41 3.13
N ILE A 159 -7.58 -8.95 1.94
CA ILE A 159 -6.83 -10.21 1.81
C ILE A 159 -5.39 -10.05 2.27
N LEU A 160 -4.82 -8.87 2.12
CA LEU A 160 -3.45 -8.58 2.47
C LEU A 160 -3.35 -7.96 3.85
N TRP A 161 -3.92 -6.80 4.02
CA TRP A 161 -3.81 -5.99 5.23
C TRP A 161 -5.05 -6.14 6.12
N PRO A 162 -4.88 -6.20 7.46
CA PRO A 162 -3.62 -6.03 8.19
C PRO A 162 -2.82 -7.33 8.40
N LEU A 163 -3.46 -8.52 8.37
CA LEU A 163 -2.88 -9.73 8.94
C LEU A 163 -1.82 -10.38 8.04
N PHE A 164 -2.22 -10.83 6.85
CA PHE A 164 -1.34 -11.67 6.05
C PHE A 164 -0.07 -10.93 5.60
N TYR A 165 -0.24 -9.72 5.08
CA TYR A 165 0.90 -8.87 4.70
C TYR A 165 1.73 -8.46 5.92
N GLY A 166 1.08 -8.07 7.04
CA GLY A 166 1.78 -7.65 8.25
C GLY A 166 2.67 -8.74 8.84
N VAL A 167 2.21 -9.99 8.88
CA VAL A 167 3.04 -11.12 9.34
C VAL A 167 4.18 -11.40 8.37
N ALA A 168 3.93 -11.40 7.07
CA ALA A 168 4.97 -11.63 6.06
C ALA A 168 6.01 -10.49 6.04
N SER A 169 5.57 -9.24 6.22
CA SER A 169 6.46 -8.09 6.39
C SER A 169 7.34 -8.23 7.65
N ALA A 170 6.76 -8.69 8.77
CA ALA A 170 7.51 -8.95 9.99
C ALA A 170 8.59 -10.04 9.78
N ILE A 171 8.27 -11.10 9.05
CA ILE A 171 9.26 -12.12 8.68
C ILE A 171 10.36 -11.52 7.81
N GLY A 172 10.02 -10.78 6.77
CA GLY A 172 10.98 -10.17 5.85
C GLY A 172 11.91 -9.16 6.53
N THR A 173 11.38 -8.33 7.42
CA THR A 173 12.18 -7.36 8.20
C THR A 173 13.09 -8.06 9.21
N ALA A 174 12.62 -9.13 9.87
CA ALA A 174 13.47 -9.97 10.75
C ALA A 174 14.60 -10.64 9.96
N GLN A 175 14.33 -11.19 8.78
CA GLN A 175 15.36 -11.76 7.87
C GLN A 175 16.38 -10.72 7.40
N SER A 176 15.96 -9.46 7.32
CA SER A 176 16.84 -8.33 6.97
C SER A 176 17.66 -7.82 8.15
N GLY A 177 17.52 -8.43 9.35
CA GLY A 177 18.25 -8.05 10.56
C GLY A 177 17.60 -6.90 11.34
N TYR A 178 16.38 -6.47 10.99
CA TYR A 178 15.67 -5.43 11.74
C TYR A 178 14.85 -6.03 12.88
N ALA A 179 14.92 -5.37 14.05
CA ALA A 179 14.08 -5.64 15.19
C ALA A 179 13.35 -4.34 15.59
N PHE A 180 12.06 -4.27 15.30
CA PHE A 180 11.25 -3.10 15.63
C PHE A 180 10.73 -3.17 17.06
N GLY A 181 10.92 -2.07 17.80
CA GLY A 181 10.39 -1.88 19.14
C GLY A 181 9.12 -1.02 19.16
N TRP A 182 8.70 -0.63 20.36
CA TRP A 182 7.50 0.19 20.58
C TRP A 182 7.59 1.59 19.96
N ASP A 183 8.79 2.16 19.81
CA ASP A 183 8.98 3.43 19.09
C ASP A 183 8.53 3.30 17.63
N SER A 184 8.85 2.18 16.99
CA SER A 184 8.39 1.88 15.63
C SER A 184 6.88 1.67 15.56
N VAL A 185 6.25 1.13 16.61
CA VAL A 185 4.79 1.00 16.71
C VAL A 185 4.14 2.38 16.74
N TRP A 186 4.63 3.29 17.59
CA TRP A 186 4.07 4.64 17.67
C TRP A 186 4.27 5.43 16.39
N TYR A 187 5.44 5.31 15.78
CA TYR A 187 5.70 5.90 14.47
C TYR A 187 4.77 5.34 13.38
N GLY A 188 4.62 4.02 13.32
CA GLY A 188 3.72 3.35 12.37
C GLY A 188 2.25 3.76 12.55
N LEU A 189 1.80 3.90 13.80
CA LEU A 189 0.45 4.37 14.13
C LEU A 189 0.24 5.82 13.67
N ALA A 190 1.18 6.72 13.96
CA ALA A 190 1.12 8.11 13.51
C ALA A 190 1.08 8.20 11.98
N LEU A 191 1.89 7.39 11.30
CA LEU A 191 1.92 7.33 9.85
C LEU A 191 0.60 6.80 9.26
N LEU A 192 0.03 5.75 9.84
CA LEU A 192 -1.29 5.21 9.43
C LEU A 192 -2.41 6.25 9.60
N ILE A 193 -2.43 6.96 10.73
CA ILE A 193 -3.38 8.06 10.95
C ILE A 193 -3.17 9.14 9.88
N GLY A 194 -1.93 9.55 9.62
CA GLY A 194 -1.59 10.51 8.58
C GLY A 194 -2.11 10.09 7.20
N GLN A 195 -1.94 8.81 6.84
CA GLN A 195 -2.46 8.27 5.58
C GLN A 195 -3.99 8.34 5.50
N VAL A 196 -4.69 7.95 6.57
CA VAL A 196 -6.16 8.02 6.63
C VAL A 196 -6.63 9.48 6.48
N VAL A 197 -5.97 10.42 7.15
CA VAL A 197 -6.27 11.85 7.04
C VAL A 197 -6.05 12.36 5.61
N VAL A 198 -4.92 11.99 4.99
CA VAL A 198 -4.63 12.38 3.59
C VAL A 198 -5.66 11.80 2.63
N LEU A 199 -5.98 10.52 2.73
CA LEU A 199 -6.99 9.86 1.88
C LEU A 199 -8.37 10.53 2.02
N ALA A 200 -8.80 10.77 3.26
CA ALA A 200 -10.09 11.41 3.55
C ALA A 200 -10.11 12.86 3.06
N GLY A 201 -9.04 13.61 3.33
CA GLY A 201 -8.90 15.02 2.93
C GLY A 201 -8.91 15.21 1.42
N VAL A 202 -8.12 14.41 0.68
CA VAL A 202 -8.10 14.46 -0.79
C VAL A 202 -9.48 14.10 -1.35
N ARG A 203 -10.13 13.06 -0.82
CA ARG A 203 -11.47 12.67 -1.26
C ARG A 203 -12.50 13.77 -1.00
N TRP A 204 -12.48 14.38 0.19
CA TRP A 204 -13.40 15.48 0.54
C TRP A 204 -13.20 16.68 -0.40
N TRP A 205 -11.96 17.08 -0.63
CA TRP A 205 -11.61 18.19 -1.51
C TRP A 205 -12.04 17.95 -2.97
N CYS A 206 -11.86 16.74 -3.49
CA CYS A 206 -12.30 16.38 -4.84
C CYS A 206 -13.82 16.37 -4.99
N ARG A 207 -14.57 15.99 -3.93
CA ARG A 207 -16.05 16.02 -3.94
C ARG A 207 -16.58 17.45 -3.99
N GLY A 208 -16.03 18.36 -3.20
CA GLY A 208 -16.46 19.77 -3.18
C GLY A 208 -16.34 20.46 -4.54
N ARG A 209 -15.34 20.08 -5.33
CA ARG A 209 -15.16 20.62 -6.69
C ARG A 209 -16.17 20.07 -7.71
N ALA A 210 -16.64 18.86 -7.54
CA ALA A 210 -17.63 18.28 -8.44
C ALA A 210 -19.03 18.93 -8.32
N THR A 211 -19.34 19.51 -7.16
CA THR A 211 -20.62 20.19 -6.90
C THR A 211 -20.61 21.67 -7.28
N SER A 212 -19.46 22.26 -7.54
CA SER A 212 -19.31 23.69 -7.87
C SER A 212 -19.25 24.01 -9.37
N THR A 213 -19.38 23.01 -10.25
CA THR A 213 -19.55 23.27 -11.69
C THR A 213 -20.98 23.77 -11.93
N PRO A 214 -21.20 25.04 -12.38
CA PRO A 214 -22.53 25.52 -12.67
C PRO A 214 -23.18 24.62 -13.71
N THR A 215 -24.39 24.17 -13.43
CA THR A 215 -25.24 23.55 -14.47
C THR A 215 -25.49 24.66 -15.49
N ASP A 216 -25.00 24.51 -16.71
CA ASP A 216 -25.35 25.35 -17.86
C ASP A 216 -26.85 25.20 -18.19
N SER A 217 -27.70 25.68 -17.32
CA SER A 217 -29.13 25.86 -17.52
C SER A 217 -29.47 27.32 -17.76
N GLN A 218 -28.64 28.01 -18.54
CA GLN A 218 -28.97 29.28 -19.17
C GLN A 218 -28.60 29.23 -20.67
N VAL A 219 -29.09 28.21 -21.38
CA VAL A 219 -29.34 28.44 -22.81
C VAL A 219 -30.62 29.26 -22.87
N ALA A 220 -30.39 30.55 -22.90
CA ALA A 220 -31.40 31.58 -23.05
C ALA A 220 -32.37 31.24 -24.18
N ASP A 221 -33.64 31.44 -23.90
CA ASP A 221 -34.68 31.70 -24.91
C ASP A 221 -34.17 32.69 -25.93
N VAL A 222 -33.88 32.19 -27.12
CA VAL A 222 -33.72 33.04 -28.32
C VAL A 222 -35.15 33.25 -28.84
N PRO A 223 -35.70 34.46 -28.74
CA PRO A 223 -36.97 34.75 -29.35
C PRO A 223 -36.82 34.67 -30.88
N THR A 224 -37.52 33.72 -31.49
CA THR A 224 -37.72 33.70 -32.95
C THR A 224 -38.65 34.83 -33.30
N ALA A 225 -38.12 35.86 -33.94
CA ALA A 225 -38.88 36.88 -34.68
C ALA A 225 -39.06 36.45 -36.12
#